data_81da1d4536337b7481a9db2a4c67512c
#
_entry.id   81da1d4536337b7481a9db2a4c67512c
#
_cell.length_a   1.000
_cell.length_b   1.000
_cell.length_c   1.000
_cell.angle_alpha   90.00
_cell.angle_beta   90.00
_cell.angle_gamma   90.00
#
_symmetry.space_group_name_H-M   'P 1'
#
loop_
_entity.id
_entity.type
_entity.pdbx_description
1 polymer ?
#
loop_
_entity_poly.entity_id
_entity_poly.type
_entity_poly.pdbx_seq_one_letter_code
_entity_poly.pdbx_strand_id
1 'polypeptide(L)'
;MANKEYYTFDEVKDELIGIHGSIERDEYEAEVEAYLIGQHIREARKSQKLTQKQLGERLGVQTAQISKIENGRNITITTIVRVLNALGLSADFSIQGLAPIRLGIGHQ
;
A
#
# COMPACT_ATOMS: atom_id res chain seq x y z
N MET A 1 6.94 21.82 -8.06
CA MET A 1 5.86 20.94 -8.50
C MET A 1 4.57 21.25 -7.75
N ALA A 2 3.45 21.21 -8.44
CA ALA A 2 2.18 21.47 -7.80
C ALA A 2 1.85 20.39 -6.79
N ASN A 3 1.16 20.78 -5.73
CA ASN A 3 0.68 19.82 -4.74
C ASN A 3 -0.41 18.97 -5.36
N LYS A 4 -0.32 17.68 -5.17
CA LYS A 4 -1.32 16.73 -5.65
C LYS A 4 -1.77 15.87 -4.49
N GLU A 5 -3.04 15.50 -4.49
CA GLU A 5 -3.55 14.55 -3.51
C GLU A 5 -3.00 13.16 -3.78
N TYR A 6 -2.74 12.87 -5.04
CA TYR A 6 -2.15 11.59 -5.44
C TYR A 6 -1.34 11.80 -6.71
N TYR A 7 -0.49 10.83 -7.00
CA TYR A 7 0.35 10.84 -8.18
C TYR A 7 -0.05 9.70 -9.10
N THR A 8 0.12 9.90 -10.40
CA THR A 8 -0.06 8.80 -11.33
C THR A 8 1.13 7.87 -11.21
N PHE A 9 0.92 6.62 -11.59
CA PHE A 9 1.98 5.65 -11.58
C PHE A 9 3.14 6.06 -12.48
N ASP A 10 2.83 6.60 -13.66
CA ASP A 10 3.87 7.05 -14.58
C ASP A 10 4.73 8.16 -13.99
N GLU A 11 4.13 9.11 -13.28
CA GLU A 11 4.90 10.18 -12.65
C GLU A 11 5.89 9.64 -11.62
N VAL A 12 5.44 8.73 -10.78
CA VAL A 12 6.29 8.16 -9.74
C VAL A 12 7.38 7.30 -10.35
N LYS A 13 7.04 6.49 -11.33
CA LYS A 13 7.99 5.62 -12.00
C LYS A 13 9.10 6.42 -12.66
N ASP A 14 8.75 7.46 -13.40
CA ASP A 14 9.74 8.28 -14.09
C ASP A 14 10.69 8.94 -13.11
N GLU A 15 10.17 9.36 -11.97
CA GLU A 15 10.97 10.01 -10.94
C GLU A 15 11.95 9.05 -10.29
N LEU A 16 11.51 7.82 -10.01
CA LEU A 16 12.32 6.84 -9.28
C LEU A 16 13.25 6.05 -10.19
N ILE A 17 12.80 5.72 -11.38
CA ILE A 17 13.54 4.82 -12.27
C ILE A 17 14.25 5.59 -13.38
N GLY A 18 13.55 6.55 -13.97
CA GLY A 18 14.08 7.32 -15.08
C GLY A 18 14.27 6.51 -16.34
N ILE A 19 13.66 5.35 -16.45
CA ILE A 19 13.83 4.44 -17.58
C ILE A 19 12.46 4.06 -18.13
N HIS A 20 12.37 4.00 -19.45
CA HIS A 20 11.15 3.65 -20.15
C HIS A 20 11.37 2.50 -21.11
N GLY A 21 10.34 1.68 -21.27
CA GLY A 21 10.25 0.74 -22.37
C GLY A 21 11.16 -0.46 -22.33
N SER A 22 11.60 -0.91 -21.15
CA SER A 22 12.41 -2.12 -21.03
C SER A 22 11.59 -3.25 -20.39
N ILE A 23 12.05 -4.49 -20.54
CA ILE A 23 11.43 -5.64 -19.90
C ILE A 23 11.47 -5.48 -18.37
N GLU A 24 12.56 -4.96 -17.86
CA GLU A 24 12.75 -4.74 -16.43
C GLU A 24 11.75 -3.75 -15.88
N ARG A 25 11.18 -2.92 -16.72
CA ARG A 25 10.21 -1.91 -16.32
C ARG A 25 8.98 -2.52 -15.65
N ASP A 26 8.49 -3.66 -16.13
CA ASP A 26 7.32 -4.29 -15.54
C ASP A 26 7.56 -4.70 -14.10
N GLU A 27 8.75 -5.23 -13.81
CA GLU A 27 9.13 -5.57 -12.44
C GLU A 27 9.23 -4.33 -11.57
N TYR A 28 9.86 -3.27 -12.07
CA TYR A 28 9.94 -2.01 -11.35
C TYR A 28 8.57 -1.41 -11.10
N GLU A 29 7.68 -1.50 -12.09
CA GLU A 29 6.33 -0.98 -11.92
C GLU A 29 5.60 -1.67 -10.78
N ALA A 30 5.70 -2.99 -10.70
CA ALA A 30 5.07 -3.73 -9.63
C ALA A 30 5.68 -3.36 -8.27
N GLU A 31 6.99 -3.20 -8.21
CA GLU A 31 7.66 -2.81 -6.98
C GLU A 31 7.28 -1.40 -6.54
N VAL A 32 7.15 -0.48 -7.48
CA VAL A 32 6.75 0.88 -7.16
C VAL A 32 5.31 0.92 -6.64
N GLU A 33 4.41 0.15 -7.28
CA GLU A 33 3.04 0.07 -6.82
C GLU A 33 2.96 -0.50 -5.40
N ALA A 34 3.70 -1.57 -5.14
CA ALA A 34 3.73 -2.16 -3.81
C ALA A 34 4.30 -1.19 -2.78
N TYR A 35 5.34 -0.45 -3.15
CA TYR A 35 5.92 0.56 -2.28
C TYR A 35 4.91 1.64 -1.91
N LEU A 36 4.13 2.11 -2.90
CA LEU A 36 3.13 3.13 -2.65
C LEU A 36 2.02 2.63 -1.72
N ILE A 37 1.60 1.38 -1.90
CA ILE A 37 0.64 0.76 -0.99
C ILE A 37 1.22 0.71 0.42
N GLY A 38 2.48 0.31 0.55
CA GLY A 38 3.14 0.28 1.85
C GLY A 38 3.19 1.64 2.51
N GLN A 39 3.45 2.70 1.74
CA GLN A 39 3.47 4.06 2.28
C GLN A 39 2.08 4.51 2.73
N HIS A 40 1.03 4.14 2.02
CA HIS A 40 -0.32 4.44 2.44
C HIS A 40 -0.66 3.73 3.75
N ILE A 41 -0.23 2.49 3.90
CA ILE A 41 -0.40 1.74 5.15
C ILE A 41 0.32 2.46 6.29
N ARG A 42 1.54 2.90 6.05
CA ARG A 42 2.32 3.62 7.05
C ARG A 42 1.62 4.91 7.47
N GLU A 43 1.11 5.66 6.51
CA GLU A 43 0.40 6.90 6.80
C GLU A 43 -0.87 6.64 7.62
N ALA A 44 -1.62 5.61 7.24
CA ALA A 44 -2.82 5.25 7.99
C ALA A 44 -2.48 4.85 9.42
N ARG A 45 -1.42 4.07 9.61
CA ARG A 45 -0.95 3.71 10.94
C ARG A 45 -0.60 4.94 11.77
N LYS A 46 0.19 5.85 11.17
CA LYS A 46 0.62 7.05 11.87
C LYS A 46 -0.54 7.98 12.19
N SER A 47 -1.54 8.03 11.32
CA SER A 47 -2.71 8.87 11.57
C SER A 47 -3.49 8.40 12.79
N GLN A 48 -3.37 7.14 13.14
CA GLN A 48 -3.98 6.57 14.35
C GLN A 48 -3.01 6.55 15.53
N LYS A 49 -1.84 7.15 15.37
CA LYS A 49 -0.83 7.26 16.43
C LYS A 49 -0.36 5.89 16.93
N LEU A 50 -0.29 4.93 16.02
CA LEU A 50 0.18 3.59 16.33
C LEU A 50 1.64 3.43 15.94
N THR A 51 2.41 2.73 16.76
CA THR A 51 3.76 2.32 16.38
C THR A 51 3.68 1.06 15.52
N GLN A 52 4.77 0.75 14.84
CA GLN A 52 4.86 -0.51 14.09
C GLN A 52 4.67 -1.70 15.02
N LYS A 53 5.20 -1.61 16.23
CA LYS A 53 5.04 -2.68 17.22
C LYS A 53 3.57 -2.89 17.58
N GLN A 54 2.85 -1.79 17.81
CA GLN A 54 1.44 -1.87 18.15
C GLN A 54 0.61 -2.45 17.02
N LEU A 55 0.88 -2.04 15.79
CA LEU A 55 0.19 -2.63 14.67
C LEU A 55 0.52 -4.11 14.53
N GLY A 56 1.79 -4.46 14.70
CA GLY A 56 2.20 -5.86 14.69
C GLY A 56 1.47 -6.69 15.70
N GLU A 57 1.27 -6.15 16.91
CA GLU A 57 0.51 -6.84 17.95
C GLU A 57 -0.93 -7.09 17.54
N ARG A 58 -1.55 -6.12 16.87
CA ARG A 58 -2.92 -6.30 16.37
C ARG A 58 -3.02 -7.38 15.30
N LEU A 59 -2.00 -7.50 14.47
CA LEU A 59 -1.96 -8.51 13.41
C LEU A 59 -1.43 -9.86 13.91
N GLY A 60 -0.77 -9.88 15.06
CA GLY A 60 -0.13 -11.09 15.54
C GLY A 60 1.18 -11.38 14.82
N VAL A 61 1.90 -10.33 14.39
CA VAL A 61 3.16 -10.48 13.67
C VAL A 61 4.25 -9.63 14.32
N GLN A 62 5.48 -9.91 13.98
CA GLN A 62 6.64 -9.17 14.49
C GLN A 62 6.68 -7.76 13.90
N THR A 63 7.31 -6.85 14.65
CA THR A 63 7.54 -5.47 14.19
C THR A 63 8.27 -5.46 12.85
N ALA A 64 9.26 -6.33 12.67
CA ALA A 64 10.01 -6.40 11.43
C ALA A 64 9.11 -6.72 10.24
N GLN A 65 8.05 -7.50 10.45
CA GLN A 65 7.10 -7.82 9.39
C GLN A 65 6.31 -6.58 8.97
N ILE A 66 5.92 -5.76 9.92
CA ILE A 66 5.23 -4.51 9.61
C ILE A 66 6.16 -3.58 8.82
N SER A 67 7.43 -3.51 9.21
CA SER A 67 8.39 -2.70 8.48
C SER A 67 8.51 -3.15 7.03
N LYS A 68 8.55 -4.46 6.78
CA LYS A 68 8.61 -5.00 5.42
C LYS A 68 7.37 -4.61 4.62
N ILE A 69 6.20 -4.74 5.21
CA ILE A 69 4.94 -4.38 4.55
C ILE A 69 4.95 -2.90 4.18
N GLU A 70 5.36 -2.05 5.10
CA GLU A 70 5.39 -0.60 4.86
C GLU A 70 6.44 -0.19 3.83
N ASN A 71 7.41 -1.05 3.58
CA ASN A 71 8.39 -0.85 2.52
C ASN A 71 8.02 -1.56 1.22
N GLY A 72 6.79 -2.04 1.12
CA GLY A 72 6.28 -2.61 -0.11
C GLY A 72 6.62 -4.07 -0.32
N ARG A 73 7.05 -4.77 0.72
CA ARG A 73 7.35 -6.20 0.62
C ARG A 73 6.18 -7.01 1.14
N ASN A 74 5.96 -8.16 0.50
CA ASN A 74 4.89 -9.08 0.89
C ASN A 74 3.52 -8.45 0.80
N ILE A 75 3.31 -7.59 -0.19
CA ILE A 75 2.03 -6.95 -0.42
C ILE A 75 1.15 -7.89 -1.23
N THR A 76 0.22 -8.55 -0.55
CA THR A 76 -0.79 -9.40 -1.18
C THR A 76 -2.15 -8.88 -0.76
N ILE A 77 -3.19 -9.28 -1.47
CA ILE A 77 -4.55 -8.88 -1.10
C ILE A 77 -4.87 -9.32 0.33
N THR A 78 -4.47 -10.53 0.69
CA THR A 78 -4.70 -11.03 2.06
C THR A 78 -4.02 -10.14 3.09
N THR A 79 -2.77 -9.76 2.84
CA THR A 79 -2.04 -8.88 3.75
C THR A 79 -2.71 -7.53 3.87
N ILE A 80 -3.12 -6.96 2.73
CA ILE A 80 -3.80 -5.66 2.73
C ILE A 80 -5.08 -5.73 3.55
N VAL A 81 -5.89 -6.76 3.35
CA VAL A 81 -7.15 -6.91 4.10
C VAL A 81 -6.88 -7.04 5.59
N ARG A 82 -5.88 -7.82 5.98
CA ARG A 82 -5.54 -7.99 7.39
C ARG A 82 -5.13 -6.66 8.03
N VAL A 83 -4.31 -5.89 7.32
CA VAL A 83 -3.87 -4.58 7.83
C VAL A 83 -5.06 -3.62 7.96
N LEU A 84 -5.91 -3.58 6.93
CA LEU A 84 -7.09 -2.72 6.98
C LEU A 84 -7.99 -3.09 8.14
N ASN A 85 -8.22 -4.38 8.35
CA ASN A 85 -9.03 -4.84 9.49
C ASN A 85 -8.41 -4.42 10.81
N ALA A 86 -7.10 -4.54 10.95
CA ALA A 86 -6.40 -4.15 12.17
C ALA A 86 -6.49 -2.65 12.43
N LEU A 87 -6.58 -1.86 11.37
CA LEU A 87 -6.70 -0.40 11.49
C LEU A 87 -8.16 0.07 11.51
N GLY A 88 -9.11 -0.84 11.35
CA GLY A 88 -10.53 -0.48 11.30
C GLY A 88 -10.91 0.30 10.06
N LEU A 89 -10.22 0.06 8.96
CA LEU A 89 -10.39 0.80 7.71
C LEU A 89 -10.87 -0.11 6.60
N SER A 90 -11.32 0.51 5.52
CA SER A 90 -11.61 -0.18 4.28
C SER A 90 -10.97 0.57 3.14
N ALA A 91 -10.82 -0.10 2.02
CA ALA A 91 -10.33 0.50 0.78
C ALA A 91 -11.14 -0.05 -0.38
N ASP A 92 -11.32 0.76 -1.39
CA ASP A 92 -12.00 0.32 -2.59
C ASP A 92 -10.95 -0.12 -3.61
N PHE A 93 -11.14 -1.32 -4.14
CA PHE A 93 -10.31 -1.86 -5.19
C PHE A 93 -11.09 -1.79 -6.48
N SER A 94 -10.58 -1.04 -7.45
CA SER A 94 -11.28 -0.80 -8.70
C SER A 94 -10.54 -1.39 -9.87
N ILE A 95 -11.30 -2.08 -10.72
CA ILE A 95 -10.80 -2.53 -12.01
C ILE A 95 -11.69 -1.84 -13.04
N GLN A 96 -11.07 -1.22 -14.02
CA GLN A 96 -11.80 -0.48 -15.03
C GLN A 96 -12.85 -1.37 -15.70
N GLY A 97 -14.08 -0.88 -15.75
CA GLY A 97 -15.19 -1.62 -16.36
C GLY A 97 -15.93 -2.56 -15.43
N LEU A 98 -15.48 -2.68 -14.17
CA LEU A 98 -16.12 -3.53 -13.19
C LEU A 98 -16.51 -2.71 -11.95
N ALA A 99 -17.50 -3.23 -11.22
CA ALA A 99 -17.89 -2.58 -9.97
C ALA A 99 -16.75 -2.67 -8.96
N PRO A 100 -16.53 -1.62 -8.17
CA PRO A 100 -15.48 -1.66 -7.14
C PRO A 100 -15.75 -2.73 -6.10
N ILE A 101 -14.66 -3.29 -5.56
CA ILE A 101 -14.72 -4.26 -4.47
C ILE A 101 -14.20 -3.56 -3.22
N ARG A 102 -14.98 -3.61 -2.15
CA ARG A 102 -14.55 -3.06 -0.88
C ARG A 102 -13.77 -4.10 -0.10
N LEU A 103 -12.58 -3.71 0.34
CA LEU A 103 -11.70 -4.55 1.17
C LEU A 103 -11.70 -4.00 2.59
N GLY A 104 -11.64 -4.90 3.58
CA GLY A 104 -11.56 -4.51 4.98
C GLY A 104 -12.95 -4.45 5.63
N ILE A 105 -12.96 -4.05 6.90
CA ILE A 105 -14.17 -4.11 7.73
C ILE A 105 -14.90 -2.78 7.85
N GLY A 106 -14.40 -1.71 7.24
CA GLY A 106 -15.01 -0.39 7.36
C GLY A 106 -16.40 -0.28 6.76
N HIS A 107 -16.91 -1.34 6.15
CA HIS A 107 -18.22 -1.34 5.50
C HIS A 107 -19.36 -1.68 6.45
N GLN A 108 -19.07 -1.92 7.67
CA GLN A 108 -20.07 -2.34 8.64
C GLN A 108 -21.11 -1.29 8.94
#